data_15a0c6c09489ca40eccc6c0d918f270e
#
_entry.id   15a0c6c09489ca40eccc6c0d918f270e
#
_cell.length_a   1.000
_cell.length_b   1.000
_cell.length_c   1.000
_cell.angle_alpha   90.00
_cell.angle_beta   90.00
_cell.angle_gamma   90.00
#
_symmetry.space_group_name_H-M   'P 1'
#
loop_
_entity.id
_entity.type
_entity.pdbx_description
1 polymer ?
#
loop_
_entity_poly.entity_id
_entity_poly.type
_entity_poly.pdbx_seq_one_letter_code
_entity_poly.pdbx_strand_id
1 'polypeptide(L)'
;AARDAYGANDIRPGLTGWAQINGRDELEIAEKARYDGEYVQRESFSFDVKCFFGTIASVLKHEGVVEGGTGNNQQRKKIVILTNHSYMLWRFRRELIEDLAKEHEVVLGMPFVGHEQDFMALGMRCVNIDVDRRGINPATDAKLIHTYYQLLKQEKPNLVITYSIKPNIYAGLCCRALHIPF
;
A
#
# COMPACT_ATOMS: atom_id res chain seq x y z
N ALA A 1 -7.39 -24.44 -8.67
CA ALA A 1 -6.40 -25.06 -7.79
C ALA A 1 -6.93 -25.34 -6.38
N ALA A 2 -6.84 -24.40 -5.39
CA ALA A 2 -7.27 -24.71 -4.02
C ALA A 2 -8.79 -24.96 -3.89
N ARG A 3 -9.62 -24.18 -4.57
CA ARG A 3 -11.08 -24.30 -4.56
C ARG A 3 -11.60 -25.55 -5.29
N ASP A 4 -10.86 -26.03 -6.29
CA ASP A 4 -11.22 -27.25 -7.03
C ASP A 4 -11.12 -28.50 -6.14
N ALA A 5 -10.15 -28.53 -5.23
CA ALA A 5 -9.97 -29.62 -4.28
C ALA A 5 -11.18 -29.82 -3.32
N TYR A 6 -12.00 -28.78 -3.16
CA TYR A 6 -13.20 -28.79 -2.30
C TYR A 6 -14.52 -28.79 -3.08
N GLY A 7 -14.48 -28.89 -4.44
CA GLY A 7 -15.68 -28.84 -5.28
C GLY A 7 -16.38 -27.48 -5.32
N ALA A 8 -15.72 -26.43 -4.83
CA ALA A 8 -16.34 -25.10 -4.70
C ALA A 8 -16.57 -24.39 -6.06
N ASN A 9 -15.96 -24.89 -7.13
CA ASN A 9 -16.17 -24.37 -8.49
C ASN A 9 -17.31 -25.10 -9.23
N ASP A 10 -17.84 -26.19 -8.68
CA ASP A 10 -18.92 -26.99 -9.30
C ASP A 10 -20.30 -26.42 -9.00
N ILE A 11 -20.41 -25.51 -8.03
CA ILE A 11 -21.66 -24.83 -7.66
C ILE A 11 -21.76 -23.44 -8.27
N ARG A 12 -22.99 -22.95 -8.46
CA ARG A 12 -23.21 -21.59 -8.95
C ARG A 12 -22.78 -20.56 -7.91
N PRO A 13 -22.06 -19.50 -8.29
CA PRO A 13 -21.70 -18.44 -7.37
C PRO A 13 -22.96 -17.72 -6.87
N GLY A 14 -23.08 -17.57 -5.53
CA GLY A 14 -24.15 -16.81 -4.87
C GLY A 14 -23.77 -15.35 -4.64
N LEU A 15 -24.76 -14.54 -4.27
CA LEU A 15 -24.56 -13.16 -3.82
C LEU A 15 -23.95 -13.07 -2.42
N THR A 16 -24.09 -14.15 -1.63
CA THR A 16 -23.57 -14.31 -0.28
C THR A 16 -22.87 -15.66 -0.17
N GLY A 17 -21.98 -15.83 0.80
CA GLY A 17 -21.26 -17.09 0.98
C GLY A 17 -20.74 -17.26 2.40
N TRP A 18 -20.47 -18.52 2.78
CA TRP A 18 -20.00 -18.87 4.11
C TRP A 18 -18.66 -18.21 4.46
N ALA A 19 -17.73 -18.10 3.52
CA ALA A 19 -16.49 -17.37 3.69
C ALA A 19 -16.69 -15.86 3.93
N GLN A 20 -17.73 -15.27 3.32
CA GLN A 20 -18.01 -13.83 3.46
C GLN A 20 -18.46 -13.44 4.87
N ILE A 21 -19.16 -14.30 5.59
CA ILE A 21 -19.63 -14.02 6.96
C ILE A 21 -18.62 -14.44 8.03
N ASN A 22 -17.58 -15.19 7.67
CA ASN A 22 -16.55 -15.66 8.60
C ASN A 22 -15.19 -14.98 8.45
N GLY A 23 -15.16 -13.73 7.94
CA GLY A 23 -13.94 -12.93 7.89
C GLY A 23 -13.63 -12.35 6.51
N ARG A 24 -14.45 -12.64 5.50
CA ARG A 24 -14.41 -11.99 4.16
C ARG A 24 -12.98 -11.76 3.63
N ASP A 25 -12.47 -10.53 3.72
CA ASP A 25 -11.18 -10.12 3.13
C ASP A 25 -9.98 -10.40 4.05
N GLU A 26 -10.22 -10.67 5.32
CA GLU A 26 -9.17 -10.97 6.32
C GLU A 26 -8.67 -12.42 6.26
N LEU A 27 -9.42 -13.32 5.59
CA LEU A 27 -9.04 -14.72 5.48
C LEU A 27 -7.99 -14.96 4.41
N GLU A 28 -7.04 -15.84 4.70
CA GLU A 28 -6.10 -16.36 3.70
C GLU A 28 -6.82 -17.18 2.60
N ILE A 29 -6.20 -17.26 1.41
CA ILE A 29 -6.79 -17.96 0.24
C ILE A 29 -7.13 -19.41 0.57
N ALA A 30 -6.29 -20.09 1.35
CA ALA A 30 -6.51 -21.47 1.77
C ALA A 30 -7.73 -21.61 2.69
N GLU A 31 -7.91 -20.68 3.61
CA GLU A 31 -9.05 -20.65 4.52
C GLU A 31 -10.36 -20.32 3.80
N LYS A 32 -10.32 -19.35 2.87
CA LYS A 32 -11.47 -19.06 1.99
C LYS A 32 -11.91 -20.30 1.23
N ALA A 33 -10.96 -21.05 0.64
CA ALA A 33 -11.25 -22.29 -0.08
C ALA A 33 -11.85 -23.37 0.83
N ARG A 34 -11.42 -23.45 2.11
CA ARG A 34 -11.99 -24.36 3.10
C ARG A 34 -13.44 -24.00 3.45
N TYR A 35 -13.72 -22.70 3.70
CA TYR A 35 -15.09 -22.25 3.98
C TYR A 35 -16.02 -22.45 2.78
N ASP A 36 -15.52 -22.24 1.56
CA ASP A 36 -16.29 -22.55 0.34
C ASP A 36 -16.58 -24.05 0.25
N GLY A 37 -15.62 -24.91 0.63
CA GLY A 37 -15.83 -26.36 0.71
C GLY A 37 -16.82 -26.81 1.79
N GLU A 38 -16.80 -26.16 2.98
CA GLU A 38 -17.80 -26.38 4.03
C GLU A 38 -19.21 -26.00 3.55
N TYR A 39 -19.32 -24.93 2.76
CA TYR A 39 -20.58 -24.53 2.16
C TYR A 39 -21.12 -25.62 1.23
N VAL A 40 -20.29 -26.14 0.33
CA VAL A 40 -20.67 -27.23 -0.61
C VAL A 40 -21.23 -28.44 0.13
N GLN A 41 -20.59 -28.83 1.26
CA GLN A 41 -21.03 -29.99 2.06
C GLN A 41 -22.34 -29.76 2.83
N ARG A 42 -22.67 -28.51 3.13
CA ARG A 42 -23.84 -28.09 3.94
C ARG A 42 -24.91 -27.39 3.13
N GLU A 43 -24.78 -27.38 1.79
CA GLU A 43 -25.71 -26.73 0.90
C GLU A 43 -27.15 -27.14 1.19
N SER A 44 -27.95 -26.18 1.64
CA SER A 44 -29.37 -26.37 1.93
C SER A 44 -30.05 -24.99 2.02
N PHE A 45 -31.34 -24.96 1.75
CA PHE A 45 -32.12 -23.73 1.84
C PHE A 45 -31.98 -23.03 3.23
N SER A 46 -31.98 -23.80 4.32
CA SER A 46 -31.80 -23.26 5.67
C SER A 46 -30.41 -22.68 5.89
N PHE A 47 -29.37 -23.25 5.26
CA PHE A 47 -28.01 -22.75 5.33
C PHE A 47 -27.83 -21.47 4.51
N ASP A 48 -28.48 -21.38 3.34
CA ASP A 48 -28.53 -20.15 2.54
C ASP A 48 -29.17 -18.98 3.29
N VAL A 49 -30.30 -19.25 3.96
CA VAL A 49 -30.96 -18.25 4.82
C VAL A 49 -30.02 -17.79 5.94
N LYS A 50 -29.24 -18.70 6.56
CA LYS A 50 -28.24 -18.36 7.55
C LYS A 50 -27.12 -17.49 6.97
N CYS A 51 -26.63 -17.82 5.77
CA CYS A 51 -25.63 -17.02 5.06
C CYS A 51 -26.16 -15.62 4.73
N PHE A 52 -27.40 -15.51 4.30
CA PHE A 52 -28.05 -14.24 3.99
C PHE A 52 -28.14 -13.32 5.22
N PHE A 53 -28.70 -13.79 6.32
CA PHE A 53 -28.79 -13.00 7.55
C PHE A 53 -27.43 -12.72 8.18
N GLY A 54 -26.48 -13.66 8.10
CA GLY A 54 -25.11 -13.48 8.54
C GLY A 54 -24.40 -12.36 7.75
N THR A 55 -24.64 -12.27 6.44
CA THR A 55 -24.11 -11.18 5.61
C THR A 55 -24.68 -9.83 6.00
N ILE A 56 -26.00 -9.74 6.26
CA ILE A 56 -26.61 -8.50 6.75
C ILE A 56 -26.01 -8.08 8.08
N ALA A 57 -25.85 -9.01 9.02
CA ALA A 57 -25.24 -8.74 10.33
C ALA A 57 -23.79 -8.28 10.20
N SER A 58 -22.98 -8.91 9.33
CA SER A 58 -21.59 -8.52 9.07
C SER A 58 -21.48 -7.14 8.46
N VAL A 59 -22.36 -6.79 7.50
CA VAL A 59 -22.42 -5.45 6.89
C VAL A 59 -22.81 -4.38 7.92
N LEU A 60 -23.78 -4.66 8.78
CA LEU A 60 -24.23 -3.72 9.82
C LEU A 60 -23.16 -3.49 10.90
N LYS A 61 -22.36 -4.51 11.20
CA LYS A 61 -21.26 -4.41 12.17
C LYS A 61 -19.99 -3.76 11.61
N HIS A 62 -19.90 -3.51 10.30
CA HIS A 62 -18.69 -3.04 9.61
C HIS A 62 -17.45 -3.94 9.87
N GLU A 63 -17.65 -5.22 10.20
CA GLU A 63 -16.57 -6.17 10.40
C GLU A 63 -16.12 -6.79 9.07
N GLY A 64 -14.81 -6.85 8.83
CA GLY A 64 -14.21 -7.59 7.72
C GLY A 64 -14.24 -6.90 6.35
N VAL A 65 -14.45 -5.59 6.26
CA VAL A 65 -14.29 -4.83 5.01
C VAL A 65 -12.91 -4.18 4.99
N VAL A 66 -11.94 -4.86 4.39
CA VAL A 66 -10.63 -4.29 4.08
C VAL A 66 -10.57 -4.13 2.56
N GLU A 67 -10.68 -2.91 2.07
CA GLU A 67 -10.51 -2.65 0.64
C GLU A 67 -9.09 -3.01 0.21
N GLY A 68 -8.98 -4.04 -0.63
CA GLY A 68 -7.73 -4.40 -1.30
C GLY A 68 -6.75 -5.29 -0.55
N GLY A 69 -7.13 -5.91 0.58
CA GLY A 69 -6.23 -6.74 1.39
C GLY A 69 -6.63 -8.22 1.45
N THR A 70 -5.73 -9.11 1.06
CA THR A 70 -5.71 -10.47 1.59
C THR A 70 -5.19 -10.40 3.02
N GLY A 71 -6.04 -10.78 3.97
CA GLY A 71 -5.84 -10.63 5.39
C GLY A 71 -4.45 -10.90 5.93
N ASN A 72 -4.13 -10.05 6.82
CA ASN A 72 -3.32 -10.18 8.02
C ASN A 72 -1.81 -9.96 7.96
N ASN A 73 -1.35 -9.16 8.90
CA ASN A 73 0.02 -8.68 9.12
C ASN A 73 0.50 -7.71 8.02
N GLN A 74 -0.17 -6.59 7.87
CA GLN A 74 0.47 -5.45 7.22
C GLN A 74 1.66 -5.00 8.09
N GLN A 75 2.77 -5.71 7.94
CA GLN A 75 4.06 -5.20 8.41
C GLN A 75 4.17 -3.78 7.86
N ARG A 76 4.25 -2.81 8.75
CA ARG A 76 4.44 -1.40 8.39
C ARG A 76 5.59 -1.32 7.39
N LYS A 77 5.27 -1.03 6.14
CA LYS A 77 6.26 -0.91 5.07
C LYS A 77 6.88 0.47 5.12
N LYS A 78 8.13 0.58 4.72
CA LYS A 78 8.80 1.87 4.59
C LYS A 78 8.65 2.39 3.15
N ILE A 79 8.10 3.59 3.01
CA ILE A 79 7.92 4.27 1.73
C ILE A 79 8.77 5.54 1.74
N VAL A 80 9.62 5.69 0.73
CA VAL A 80 10.38 6.92 0.51
C VAL A 80 9.74 7.71 -0.61
N ILE A 81 9.43 8.96 -0.36
CA ILE A 81 8.86 9.88 -1.37
C ILE A 81 9.89 10.96 -1.68
N LEU A 82 10.29 11.09 -2.94
CA LEU A 82 11.27 12.05 -3.40
C LEU A 82 10.65 13.10 -4.33
N THR A 83 10.89 14.36 -4.02
CA THR A 83 10.40 15.48 -4.83
C THR A 83 11.43 16.61 -4.90
N ASN A 84 11.26 17.51 -5.84
CA ASN A 84 12.08 18.72 -5.95
C ASN A 84 11.46 19.95 -5.30
N HIS A 85 10.34 19.80 -4.53
CA HIS A 85 9.65 20.94 -3.95
C HIS A 85 8.66 20.53 -2.84
N SER A 86 8.97 20.87 -1.57
CA SER A 86 8.12 20.52 -0.42
C SER A 86 6.74 21.18 -0.46
N TYR A 87 6.65 22.46 -0.84
CA TYR A 87 5.38 23.18 -0.95
C TYR A 87 4.41 22.53 -1.95
N MET A 88 4.91 22.10 -3.13
CA MET A 88 4.08 21.42 -4.14
C MET A 88 3.59 20.06 -3.64
N LEU A 89 4.43 19.36 -2.91
CA LEU A 89 4.05 18.09 -2.28
C LEU A 89 2.91 18.29 -1.27
N TRP A 90 3.03 19.28 -0.40
CA TRP A 90 1.99 19.67 0.56
C TRP A 90 0.68 20.06 -0.13
N ARG A 91 0.76 20.92 -1.14
CA ARG A 91 -0.43 21.46 -1.82
C ARG A 91 -1.23 20.41 -2.58
N PHE A 92 -0.56 19.42 -3.19
CA PHE A 92 -1.22 18.51 -4.14
C PHE A 92 -1.22 17.03 -3.71
N ARG A 93 -0.46 16.65 -2.69
CA ARG A 93 -0.29 15.25 -2.31
C ARG A 93 -0.42 15.00 -0.80
N ARG A 94 -0.75 16.00 -0.04
CA ARG A 94 -0.86 15.92 1.41
C ARG A 94 -1.78 14.78 1.84
N GLU A 95 -3.00 14.73 1.32
CA GLU A 95 -4.00 13.73 1.70
C GLU A 95 -3.51 12.30 1.43
N LEU A 96 -2.93 12.05 0.25
CA LEU A 96 -2.33 10.76 -0.07
C LEU A 96 -1.21 10.38 0.92
N ILE A 97 -0.37 11.34 1.26
CA ILE A 97 0.77 11.10 2.16
C ILE A 97 0.29 10.85 3.59
N GLU A 98 -0.72 11.60 4.06
CA GLU A 98 -1.38 11.37 5.34
C GLU A 98 -2.00 9.97 5.43
N ASP A 99 -2.67 9.51 4.37
CA ASP A 99 -3.25 8.17 4.32
C ASP A 99 -2.17 7.08 4.33
N LEU A 100 -1.11 7.24 3.56
CA LEU A 100 0.03 6.32 3.59
C LEU A 100 0.70 6.27 4.97
N ALA A 101 0.79 7.40 5.66
CA ALA A 101 1.43 7.46 6.97
C ALA A 101 0.62 6.80 8.11
N LYS A 102 -0.69 6.57 7.91
CA LYS A 102 -1.51 5.82 8.87
C LYS A 102 -1.05 4.36 8.99
N GLU A 103 -0.68 3.76 7.86
CA GLU A 103 -0.38 2.32 7.77
C GLU A 103 1.12 2.03 7.57
N HIS A 104 1.90 3.01 7.09
CA HIS A 104 3.28 2.84 6.66
C HIS A 104 4.22 3.87 7.31
N GLU A 105 5.51 3.56 7.33
CA GLU A 105 6.55 4.52 7.67
C GLU A 105 6.87 5.36 6.42
N VAL A 106 6.60 6.66 6.46
CA VAL A 106 6.84 7.57 5.33
C VAL A 106 8.04 8.46 5.58
N VAL A 107 8.98 8.44 4.65
CA VAL A 107 10.17 9.30 4.63
C VAL A 107 10.10 10.22 3.42
N LEU A 108 10.17 11.52 3.62
CA LEU A 108 10.10 12.54 2.58
C LEU A 108 11.50 13.10 2.30
N GLY A 109 12.03 12.89 1.10
CA GLY A 109 13.29 13.49 0.64
C GLY A 109 13.00 14.66 -0.31
N MET A 110 13.28 15.90 0.13
CA MET A 110 12.89 17.10 -0.59
C MET A 110 13.68 18.33 -0.14
N PRO A 111 13.83 19.37 -0.98
CA PRO A 111 14.30 20.65 -0.51
C PRO A 111 13.32 21.26 0.49
N PHE A 112 13.85 21.83 1.57
CA PHE A 112 13.04 22.53 2.57
C PHE A 112 12.73 23.94 2.10
N VAL A 113 11.60 24.09 1.40
CA VAL A 113 11.12 25.37 0.84
C VAL A 113 9.70 25.72 1.31
N GLY A 114 9.26 25.13 2.41
CA GLY A 114 8.00 25.34 3.08
C GLY A 114 7.23 24.04 3.35
N HIS A 115 6.46 24.03 4.45
CA HIS A 115 5.63 22.92 4.91
C HIS A 115 6.38 21.63 5.36
N GLU A 116 7.70 21.64 5.45
CA GLU A 116 8.46 20.53 6.03
C GLU A 116 8.11 20.29 7.50
N GLN A 117 7.90 21.35 8.27
CA GLN A 117 7.50 21.25 9.68
C GLN A 117 6.08 20.70 9.83
N ASP A 118 5.17 21.03 8.91
CA ASP A 118 3.81 20.51 8.90
C ASP A 118 3.82 18.98 8.68
N PHE A 119 4.65 18.49 7.76
CA PHE A 119 4.84 17.05 7.56
C PHE A 119 5.46 16.36 8.78
N MET A 120 6.45 17.00 9.43
CA MET A 120 7.05 16.47 10.66
C MET A 120 6.03 16.42 11.81
N ALA A 121 5.16 17.43 11.93
CA ALA A 121 4.09 17.45 12.94
C ALA A 121 3.06 16.32 12.74
N LEU A 122 2.90 15.83 11.50
CA LEU A 122 2.09 14.66 11.18
C LEU A 122 2.83 13.32 11.37
N GLY A 123 4.03 13.36 11.97
CA GLY A 123 4.82 12.16 12.29
C GLY A 123 5.68 11.62 11.16
N MET A 124 5.83 12.34 10.05
CA MET A 124 6.66 11.94 8.93
C MET A 124 8.11 12.37 9.13
N ARG A 125 9.05 11.57 8.68
CA ARG A 125 10.45 11.92 8.68
C ARG A 125 10.82 12.66 7.39
N CYS A 126 11.33 13.90 7.52
CA CYS A 126 11.75 14.71 6.40
C CYS A 126 13.28 14.78 6.33
N VAL A 127 13.81 14.63 5.12
CA VAL A 127 15.24 14.71 4.81
C VAL A 127 15.45 15.84 3.82
N ASN A 128 16.28 16.81 4.20
CA ASN A 128 16.61 17.91 3.28
C ASN A 128 17.54 17.43 2.17
N ILE A 129 17.12 17.57 0.94
CA ILE A 129 17.88 17.22 -0.25
C ILE A 129 17.79 18.37 -1.24
N ASP A 130 18.89 19.06 -1.43
CA ASP A 130 18.96 20.15 -2.41
C ASP A 130 18.84 19.62 -3.83
N VAL A 131 17.90 20.17 -4.58
CA VAL A 131 17.65 19.83 -5.98
C VAL A 131 17.69 21.10 -6.83
N ASP A 132 18.68 21.19 -7.71
CA ASP A 132 18.67 22.24 -8.73
C ASP A 132 17.54 21.97 -9.73
N ARG A 133 16.51 22.79 -9.67
CA ARG A 133 15.26 22.56 -10.44
C ARG A 133 15.37 22.90 -11.91
N ARG A 134 16.27 23.80 -12.30
CA ARG A 134 16.30 24.43 -13.65
C ARG A 134 17.59 24.21 -14.41
N GLY A 135 18.66 23.88 -13.73
CA GLY A 135 19.97 23.70 -14.34
C GLY A 135 20.23 22.26 -14.78
N ILE A 136 20.97 22.09 -15.86
CA ILE A 136 21.63 20.83 -16.23
C ILE A 136 23.10 21.05 -15.91
N ASN A 137 23.53 20.60 -14.73
CA ASN A 137 24.92 20.66 -14.33
C ASN A 137 25.37 19.25 -13.93
N PRO A 138 26.27 18.63 -14.72
CA PRO A 138 26.69 17.25 -14.48
C PRO A 138 27.26 17.01 -13.08
N ALA A 139 27.96 17.99 -12.50
CA ALA A 139 28.55 17.85 -11.17
C ALA A 139 27.48 17.86 -10.07
N THR A 140 26.50 18.79 -10.13
CA THR A 140 25.38 18.85 -9.17
C THR A 140 24.44 17.68 -9.34
N ASP A 141 24.23 17.23 -10.57
CA ASP A 141 23.38 16.07 -10.87
C ASP A 141 24.02 14.77 -10.40
N ALA A 142 25.33 14.60 -10.56
CA ALA A 142 26.06 13.45 -9.99
C ALA A 142 26.01 13.44 -8.45
N LYS A 143 26.15 14.60 -7.81
CA LYS A 143 25.98 14.74 -6.36
C LYS A 143 24.57 14.35 -5.92
N LEU A 144 23.54 14.78 -6.65
CA LEU A 144 22.14 14.43 -6.35
C LEU A 144 21.88 12.93 -6.48
N ILE A 145 22.39 12.31 -7.55
CA ILE A 145 22.31 10.83 -7.73
C ILE A 145 22.99 10.12 -6.56
N HIS A 146 24.18 10.56 -6.17
CA HIS A 146 24.88 10.00 -5.03
C HIS A 146 24.08 10.14 -3.73
N THR A 147 23.48 11.31 -3.48
CA THR A 147 22.62 11.58 -2.32
C THR A 147 21.41 10.65 -2.29
N TYR A 148 20.72 10.48 -3.40
CA TYR A 148 19.59 9.53 -3.52
C TYR A 148 20.05 8.09 -3.27
N TYR A 149 21.16 7.69 -3.87
CA TYR A 149 21.70 6.34 -3.67
C TYR A 149 22.02 6.06 -2.20
N GLN A 150 22.67 6.99 -1.51
CA GLN A 150 23.00 6.85 -0.08
C GLN A 150 21.74 6.79 0.78
N LEU A 151 20.79 7.69 0.54
CA LEU A 151 19.50 7.69 1.26
C LEU A 151 18.78 6.35 1.08
N LEU A 152 18.60 5.89 -0.15
CA LEU A 152 17.88 4.65 -0.45
C LEU A 152 18.59 3.40 0.10
N LYS A 153 19.92 3.39 0.04
CA LYS A 153 20.74 2.31 0.63
C LYS A 153 20.62 2.27 2.16
N GLN A 154 20.56 3.43 2.82
CA GLN A 154 20.40 3.55 4.26
C GLN A 154 18.97 3.19 4.70
N GLU A 155 17.97 3.74 4.02
CA GLU A 155 16.56 3.56 4.37
C GLU A 155 16.03 2.17 4.05
N LYS A 156 16.53 1.53 2.99
CA LYS A 156 16.07 0.23 2.48
C LYS A 156 14.54 0.18 2.36
N PRO A 157 13.92 1.12 1.62
CA PRO A 157 12.47 1.19 1.54
C PRO A 157 11.88 0.01 0.78
N ASN A 158 10.64 -0.31 1.09
CA ASN A 158 9.85 -1.28 0.34
C ASN A 158 9.31 -0.73 -0.98
N LEU A 159 9.16 0.61 -1.05
CA LEU A 159 8.68 1.33 -2.22
C LEU A 159 9.26 2.73 -2.25
N VAL A 160 9.58 3.21 -3.46
CA VAL A 160 9.94 4.62 -3.70
C VAL A 160 8.91 5.26 -4.61
N ILE A 161 8.42 6.43 -4.24
CA ILE A 161 7.53 7.26 -5.05
C ILE A 161 8.27 8.55 -5.38
N THR A 162 8.21 8.99 -6.61
CA THR A 162 8.91 10.21 -7.03
C THR A 162 7.97 11.19 -7.73
N TYR A 163 8.25 12.46 -7.51
CA TYR A 163 7.57 13.55 -8.20
C TYR A 163 8.60 14.48 -8.84
N SER A 164 8.38 14.88 -10.08
CA SER A 164 9.22 15.72 -10.91
C SER A 164 10.35 14.99 -11.67
N ILE A 165 10.84 15.62 -12.72
CA ILE A 165 11.72 15.00 -13.71
C ILE A 165 13.03 14.45 -13.11
N LYS A 166 13.79 15.28 -12.38
CA LYS A 166 15.08 14.84 -11.82
C LYS A 166 14.93 13.71 -10.80
N PRO A 167 14.02 13.78 -9.78
CA PRO A 167 13.75 12.64 -8.93
C PRO A 167 13.33 11.39 -9.68
N ASN A 168 12.45 11.50 -10.69
CA ASN A 168 12.02 10.34 -11.47
C ASN A 168 13.20 9.63 -12.16
N ILE A 169 14.07 10.39 -12.83
CA ILE A 169 15.20 9.82 -13.56
C ILE A 169 16.27 9.31 -12.59
N TYR A 170 16.73 10.16 -11.67
CA TYR A 170 17.91 9.85 -10.85
C TYR A 170 17.61 8.85 -9.73
N ALA A 171 16.48 9.00 -9.06
CA ALA A 171 16.09 7.99 -8.08
C ALA A 171 15.68 6.67 -8.74
N GLY A 172 15.05 6.69 -9.91
CA GLY A 172 14.74 5.50 -10.68
C GLY A 172 16.00 4.69 -11.04
N LEU A 173 17.09 5.36 -11.46
CA LEU A 173 18.38 4.71 -11.67
C LEU A 173 18.93 4.09 -10.39
N CYS A 174 18.84 4.80 -9.26
CA CYS A 174 19.27 4.29 -7.96
C CYS A 174 18.42 3.09 -7.50
N CYS A 175 17.11 3.17 -7.65
CA CYS A 175 16.19 2.07 -7.31
C CYS A 175 16.49 0.81 -8.13
N ARG A 176 16.73 0.97 -9.43
CA ARG A 176 17.14 -0.15 -10.29
C ARG A 176 18.45 -0.79 -9.81
N ALA A 177 19.45 0.01 -9.46
CA ALA A 177 20.74 -0.47 -8.95
C ALA A 177 20.63 -1.18 -7.59
N LEU A 178 19.68 -0.76 -6.74
CA LEU A 178 19.44 -1.31 -5.41
C LEU A 178 18.33 -2.37 -5.37
N HIS A 179 17.71 -2.70 -6.51
CA HIS A 179 16.57 -3.62 -6.63
C HIS A 179 15.37 -3.23 -5.74
N ILE A 180 15.12 -1.93 -5.62
CA ILE A 180 13.99 -1.38 -4.87
C ILE A 180 12.82 -1.12 -5.81
N PRO A 181 11.57 -1.51 -5.46
CA PRO A 181 10.38 -1.16 -6.22
C PRO A 181 10.20 0.36 -6.34
N PHE A 182 9.80 0.78 -7.56
CA PHE A 182 9.74 2.19 -7.91
C PHE A 182 8.55 2.46 -8.83
#